data_de4eb6c306a7a165b537c1221847d2ec
#
_entry.id   de4eb6c306a7a165b537c1221847d2ec
#
_cell.length_a   1.000
_cell.length_b   1.000
_cell.length_c   1.000
_cell.angle_alpha   90.00
_cell.angle_beta   90.00
_cell.angle_gamma   90.00
#
_symmetry.space_group_name_H-M   'P 1'
#
loop_
_entity.id
_entity.type
_entity.pdbx_description
1 polymer ?
#
loop_
_entity_poly.entity_id
_entity_poly.type
_entity_poly.pdbx_seq_one_letter_code
_entity_poly.pdbx_strand_id
1 'polypeptide(L)'
;MNFIKRFDCGTYFLSAILICLTTPCISAVKEQGTIVLTFDDSVASHATFVAPLLKKYGFGATFFITEGFDFANDKKSYMTWEQIRKLHDDGFEIGNHTRRHIAVGRQTEEQLHEDIEYIEKQCEKHGIPKPVSFCYPAHQTTNRAVRVLKSRGYQFARAGGSRAYDAKKDDPLLIPQAFDGKPKSTLKQFKDAVNKAKDGKISVMTFHGVPDIKHPWVNTAPEKFKSYMNYLKQSGYKVIALRDMKR
;
A
#
# COMPACT_ATOMS: atom_id res chain seq x y z
N MET A 1 -74.04 58.44 39.73
CA MET A 1 -73.88 58.25 38.27
C MET A 1 -72.48 57.70 38.05
N ASN A 2 -72.34 56.39 38.14
CA ASN A 2 -71.04 55.69 38.08
C ASN A 2 -71.01 54.82 36.83
N PHE A 3 -70.11 55.15 35.88
CA PHE A 3 -69.79 54.33 34.68
C PHE A 3 -68.77 53.29 35.04
N ILE A 4 -69.14 52.01 34.93
CA ILE A 4 -68.24 50.88 35.05
C ILE A 4 -67.72 50.52 33.62
N LYS A 5 -66.43 50.67 33.40
CA LYS A 5 -65.79 50.21 32.20
C LYS A 5 -65.44 48.70 32.34
N ARG A 6 -65.96 47.87 31.41
CA ARG A 6 -65.60 46.47 31.28
C ARG A 6 -64.22 46.42 30.57
N PHE A 7 -63.28 45.64 31.13
CA PHE A 7 -62.03 45.24 30.47
C PHE A 7 -62.28 43.87 29.81
N ASP A 8 -62.09 43.83 28.50
CA ASP A 8 -62.01 42.59 27.71
C ASP A 8 -60.67 41.93 27.93
N CYS A 9 -60.69 40.68 28.38
CA CYS A 9 -59.50 39.84 28.56
C CYS A 9 -59.23 39.05 27.26
N GLY A 10 -58.33 39.58 26.41
CA GLY A 10 -57.90 38.88 25.19
C GLY A 10 -57.00 37.70 25.51
N THR A 11 -57.48 36.50 25.22
CA THR A 11 -56.75 35.24 25.38
C THR A 11 -55.78 35.10 24.20
N TYR A 12 -54.47 35.28 24.45
CA TYR A 12 -53.42 34.97 23.48
C TYR A 12 -53.06 33.48 23.53
N PHE A 13 -53.42 32.73 22.47
CA PHE A 13 -52.92 31.37 22.25
C PHE A 13 -51.47 31.44 21.77
N LEU A 14 -50.52 31.10 22.61
CA LEU A 14 -49.13 30.83 22.20
C LEU A 14 -49.06 29.42 21.58
N SER A 15 -48.98 29.38 20.24
CA SER A 15 -48.64 28.16 19.52
C SER A 15 -47.14 27.89 19.67
N ALA A 16 -46.77 26.93 20.52
CA ALA A 16 -45.41 26.43 20.63
C ALA A 16 -45.08 25.55 19.38
N ILE A 17 -44.30 26.05 18.45
CA ILE A 17 -43.77 25.26 17.35
C ILE A 17 -42.64 24.40 17.90
N LEU A 18 -42.88 23.09 18.02
CA LEU A 18 -41.89 22.09 18.41
C LEU A 18 -41.01 21.79 17.21
N ILE A 19 -39.84 22.46 17.11
CA ILE A 19 -38.82 22.17 16.07
C ILE A 19 -38.13 20.87 16.47
N CYS A 20 -38.55 19.78 15.84
CA CYS A 20 -37.89 18.46 15.97
C CYS A 20 -36.55 18.53 15.22
N LEU A 21 -35.45 18.82 15.93
CA LEU A 21 -34.10 18.74 15.43
C LEU A 21 -33.75 17.27 15.22
N THR A 22 -33.99 16.74 14.02
CA THR A 22 -33.45 15.45 13.61
C THR A 22 -31.93 15.59 13.41
N THR A 23 -31.14 15.26 14.43
CA THR A 23 -29.70 15.09 14.28
C THR A 23 -29.48 13.95 13.30
N PRO A 24 -28.74 14.16 12.18
CA PRO A 24 -28.39 13.06 11.31
C PRO A 24 -27.54 12.08 12.13
N CYS A 25 -28.02 10.85 12.27
CA CYS A 25 -27.24 9.75 12.83
C CYS A 25 -26.10 9.49 11.81
N ILE A 26 -24.94 10.11 12.02
CA ILE A 26 -23.71 9.76 11.31
C ILE A 26 -23.36 8.38 11.82
N SER A 27 -23.83 7.36 11.09
CA SER A 27 -23.36 5.98 11.29
C SER A 27 -21.84 6.04 11.20
N ALA A 28 -21.16 5.77 12.31
CA ALA A 28 -19.70 5.63 12.33
C ALA A 28 -19.33 4.57 11.30
N VAL A 29 -18.77 4.99 10.18
CA VAL A 29 -18.24 4.06 9.17
C VAL A 29 -17.19 3.24 9.93
N LYS A 30 -17.52 1.97 10.19
CA LYS A 30 -16.59 1.03 10.83
C LYS A 30 -15.31 1.07 10.02
N GLU A 31 -14.22 1.56 10.60
CA GLU A 31 -12.94 1.69 9.92
C GLU A 31 -12.55 0.30 9.40
N GLN A 32 -12.63 0.13 8.10
CA GLN A 32 -12.22 -1.11 7.43
C GLN A 32 -10.71 -1.26 7.65
N GLY A 33 -10.22 -2.50 7.73
CA GLY A 33 -8.80 -2.75 8.01
C GLY A 33 -7.82 -2.08 7.04
N THR A 34 -6.55 -2.14 7.36
CA THR A 34 -5.46 -1.52 6.59
C THR A 34 -4.90 -2.50 5.54
N ILE A 35 -4.76 -2.02 4.32
CA ILE A 35 -4.14 -2.73 3.19
C ILE A 35 -2.85 -2.01 2.80
N VAL A 36 -1.80 -2.77 2.53
CA VAL A 36 -0.56 -2.28 1.93
C VAL A 36 -0.44 -2.88 0.54
N LEU A 37 -0.22 -2.03 -0.46
CA LEU A 37 0.06 -2.45 -1.83
C LEU A 37 1.55 -2.40 -2.09
N THR A 38 2.12 -3.49 -2.62
CA THR A 38 3.54 -3.59 -2.97
C THR A 38 3.72 -4.08 -4.40
N PHE A 39 4.70 -3.51 -5.10
CA PHE A 39 5.00 -3.79 -6.49
C PHE A 39 6.49 -4.07 -6.66
N ASP A 40 6.84 -5.21 -7.26
CA ASP A 40 8.21 -5.70 -7.37
C ASP A 40 8.78 -5.52 -8.79
N ASP A 41 10.10 -5.65 -8.92
CA ASP A 41 10.84 -5.86 -10.16
C ASP A 41 10.95 -4.65 -11.10
N SER A 42 10.67 -3.44 -10.65
CA SER A 42 10.88 -2.20 -11.44
C SER A 42 10.18 -2.19 -12.81
N VAL A 43 9.04 -2.92 -12.97
CA VAL A 43 8.37 -3.07 -14.26
C VAL A 43 7.82 -1.75 -14.80
N ALA A 44 7.97 -1.46 -16.10
CA ALA A 44 7.55 -0.19 -16.72
C ALA A 44 6.06 0.14 -16.51
N SER A 45 5.20 -0.87 -16.41
CA SER A 45 3.78 -0.69 -16.14
C SER A 45 3.47 -0.07 -14.77
N HIS A 46 4.43 -0.09 -13.83
CA HIS A 46 4.28 0.61 -12.55
C HIS A 46 4.13 2.12 -12.74
N ALA A 47 4.97 2.72 -13.59
CA ALA A 47 4.90 4.15 -13.89
C ALA A 47 3.78 4.50 -14.89
N THR A 48 3.52 3.63 -15.88
CA THR A 48 2.64 3.97 -17.00
C THR A 48 1.16 3.64 -16.77
N PHE A 49 0.87 2.69 -15.88
CA PHE A 49 -0.50 2.24 -15.63
C PHE A 49 -0.86 2.22 -14.13
N VAL A 50 0.00 1.59 -13.28
CA VAL A 50 -0.32 1.38 -11.86
C VAL A 50 -0.42 2.69 -11.11
N ALA A 51 0.66 3.48 -11.11
CA ALA A 51 0.72 4.71 -10.32
C ALA A 51 -0.38 5.73 -10.70
N PRO A 52 -0.68 6.01 -12.00
CA PRO A 52 -1.80 6.86 -12.37
C PRO A 52 -3.14 6.37 -11.83
N LEU A 53 -3.37 5.05 -11.84
CA LEU A 53 -4.60 4.48 -11.32
C LEU A 53 -4.69 4.61 -9.79
N LEU A 54 -3.61 4.29 -9.06
CA LEU A 54 -3.57 4.41 -7.59
C LEU A 54 -3.75 5.86 -7.15
N LYS A 55 -3.11 6.80 -7.84
CA LYS A 55 -3.26 8.24 -7.58
C LYS A 55 -4.71 8.71 -7.74
N LYS A 56 -5.41 8.24 -8.78
CA LYS A 56 -6.84 8.50 -8.97
C LYS A 56 -7.71 8.01 -7.81
N TYR A 57 -7.34 6.90 -7.17
CA TYR A 57 -8.07 6.37 -6.01
C TYR A 57 -7.64 6.98 -4.66
N GLY A 58 -6.53 7.73 -4.63
CA GLY A 58 -5.92 8.23 -3.41
C GLY A 58 -5.28 7.11 -2.57
N PHE A 59 -4.73 6.09 -3.22
CA PHE A 59 -4.09 4.93 -2.59
C PHE A 59 -2.59 5.10 -2.47
N GLY A 60 -2.02 4.79 -1.29
CA GLY A 60 -0.59 4.63 -1.10
C GLY A 60 -0.10 3.27 -1.63
N ALA A 61 1.18 3.21 -1.94
CA ALA A 61 1.86 1.98 -2.38
C ALA A 61 3.37 2.06 -2.19
N THR A 62 4.02 0.89 -2.15
CA THR A 62 5.48 0.76 -2.15
C THR A 62 5.93 0.07 -3.44
N PHE A 63 6.86 0.70 -4.14
CA PHE A 63 7.51 0.14 -5.33
C PHE A 63 8.92 -0.31 -4.96
N PHE A 64 9.18 -1.61 -5.02
CA PHE A 64 10.46 -2.22 -4.70
C PHE A 64 11.35 -2.29 -5.94
N ILE A 65 12.45 -1.55 -5.88
CA ILE A 65 13.34 -1.31 -7.02
C ILE A 65 14.50 -2.28 -7.01
N THR A 66 14.70 -2.90 -8.17
CA THR A 66 15.88 -3.69 -8.53
C THR A 66 16.41 -3.26 -9.90
N GLU A 67 17.70 -3.39 -10.12
CA GLU A 67 18.34 -3.33 -11.45
C GLU A 67 18.71 -4.72 -11.98
N GLY A 68 18.14 -5.75 -11.38
CA GLY A 68 18.24 -7.12 -11.89
C GLY A 68 17.58 -7.28 -13.26
N PHE A 69 17.64 -8.48 -13.78
CA PHE A 69 17.14 -8.82 -15.10
C PHE A 69 17.85 -7.99 -16.20
N ASP A 70 17.13 -7.40 -17.12
CA ASP A 70 17.67 -6.55 -18.20
C ASP A 70 17.29 -5.06 -17.98
N PHE A 71 17.25 -4.63 -16.73
CA PHE A 71 16.83 -3.27 -16.34
C PHE A 71 17.62 -2.18 -17.07
N ALA A 72 18.94 -2.36 -17.27
CA ALA A 72 19.79 -1.35 -17.89
C ALA A 72 19.43 -1.09 -19.38
N ASN A 73 19.07 -2.13 -20.12
CA ASN A 73 18.94 -2.10 -21.58
C ASN A 73 17.48 -2.11 -22.05
N ASP A 74 16.57 -2.80 -21.35
CA ASP A 74 15.17 -2.95 -21.78
C ASP A 74 14.25 -1.94 -21.09
N LYS A 75 14.30 -0.68 -21.53
CA LYS A 75 13.42 0.38 -21.00
C LYS A 75 11.98 0.31 -21.52
N LYS A 76 11.67 -0.64 -22.36
CA LYS A 76 10.30 -0.98 -22.73
C LYS A 76 9.62 -1.83 -21.63
N SER A 77 10.38 -2.73 -21.01
CA SER A 77 9.86 -3.62 -19.96
C SER A 77 10.11 -3.09 -18.54
N TYR A 78 11.15 -2.29 -18.32
CA TYR A 78 11.53 -1.76 -17.00
C TYR A 78 11.51 -0.24 -16.95
N MET A 79 11.22 0.32 -15.79
CA MET A 79 11.22 1.77 -15.54
C MET A 79 12.62 2.38 -15.78
N THR A 80 12.63 3.67 -16.08
CA THR A 80 13.82 4.51 -15.94
C THR A 80 13.92 5.07 -14.51
N TRP A 81 15.10 5.58 -14.13
CA TRP A 81 15.27 6.26 -12.84
C TRP A 81 14.47 7.56 -12.74
N GLU A 82 14.23 8.25 -13.87
CA GLU A 82 13.35 9.43 -13.94
C GLU A 82 11.90 9.03 -13.62
N GLN A 83 11.43 7.88 -14.11
CA GLN A 83 10.09 7.35 -13.77
C GLN A 83 10.02 6.95 -12.30
N ILE A 84 11.07 6.31 -11.75
CA ILE A 84 11.15 5.95 -10.33
C ILE A 84 11.13 7.22 -9.46
N ARG A 85 11.90 8.26 -9.84
CA ARG A 85 11.87 9.55 -9.17
C ARG A 85 10.46 10.16 -9.21
N LYS A 86 9.80 10.10 -10.36
CA LYS A 86 8.43 10.60 -10.48
C LYS A 86 7.44 9.86 -9.55
N LEU A 87 7.59 8.54 -9.37
CA LEU A 87 6.79 7.80 -8.39
C LEU A 87 6.98 8.37 -6.98
N HIS A 88 8.22 8.67 -6.58
CA HIS A 88 8.53 9.30 -5.31
C HIS A 88 7.87 10.68 -5.19
N ASP A 89 7.98 11.54 -6.22
CA ASP A 89 7.42 12.88 -6.24
C ASP A 89 5.87 12.87 -6.22
N ASP A 90 5.26 11.81 -6.75
CA ASP A 90 3.82 11.55 -6.68
C ASP A 90 3.36 11.03 -5.29
N GLY A 91 4.28 10.86 -4.32
CA GLY A 91 4.01 10.49 -2.94
C GLY A 91 4.12 9.00 -2.64
N PHE A 92 4.43 8.16 -3.62
CA PHE A 92 4.63 6.73 -3.40
C PHE A 92 5.95 6.43 -2.68
N GLU A 93 6.02 5.30 -2.01
CA GLU A 93 7.24 4.83 -1.40
C GLU A 93 8.11 4.09 -2.41
N ILE A 94 9.41 4.40 -2.40
CA ILE A 94 10.44 3.64 -3.11
C ILE A 94 11.15 2.75 -2.08
N GLY A 95 11.05 1.44 -2.28
CA GLY A 95 11.70 0.43 -1.46
C GLY A 95 12.85 -0.25 -2.20
N ASN A 96 13.67 -1.00 -1.48
CA ASN A 96 14.85 -1.68 -2.00
C ASN A 96 14.57 -3.17 -2.27
N HIS A 97 14.93 -3.66 -3.45
CA HIS A 97 14.78 -5.08 -3.85
C HIS A 97 16.10 -5.70 -4.29
N THR A 98 17.22 -5.19 -3.78
CA THR A 98 18.59 -5.51 -4.17
C THR A 98 18.93 -5.09 -5.63
N ARG A 99 20.24 -4.96 -5.92
CA ARG A 99 20.68 -4.64 -7.28
C ARG A 99 20.38 -5.78 -8.25
N ARG A 100 20.84 -6.98 -7.94
CA ARG A 100 20.89 -8.12 -8.89
C ARG A 100 19.70 -9.08 -8.79
N HIS A 101 18.75 -8.83 -7.88
CA HIS A 101 17.61 -9.72 -7.63
C HIS A 101 18.00 -11.17 -7.30
N ILE A 102 19.15 -11.37 -6.65
CA ILE A 102 19.61 -12.69 -6.22
C ILE A 102 19.01 -12.99 -4.85
N ALA A 103 18.44 -14.20 -4.69
CA ALA A 103 17.91 -14.65 -3.41
C ALA A 103 18.96 -14.54 -2.28
N VAL A 104 18.61 -13.92 -1.16
CA VAL A 104 19.55 -13.54 -0.08
C VAL A 104 20.31 -14.72 0.54
N GLY A 105 19.76 -15.92 0.46
CA GLY A 105 20.45 -17.14 0.91
C GLY A 105 21.57 -17.61 0.00
N ARG A 106 21.62 -17.11 -1.25
CA ARG A 106 22.65 -17.44 -2.24
C ARG A 106 23.79 -16.41 -2.28
N GLN A 107 23.75 -15.40 -1.42
CA GLN A 107 24.74 -14.33 -1.37
C GLN A 107 25.59 -14.45 -0.09
N THR A 108 26.85 -14.00 -0.13
CA THR A 108 27.59 -13.71 1.11
C THR A 108 27.03 -12.46 1.77
N GLU A 109 27.49 -12.15 2.99
CA GLU A 109 27.05 -10.95 3.70
C GLU A 109 27.53 -9.69 2.96
N GLU A 110 28.76 -9.71 2.47
CA GLU A 110 29.37 -8.61 1.70
C GLU A 110 28.60 -8.37 0.40
N GLN A 111 28.27 -9.43 -0.34
CA GLN A 111 27.49 -9.31 -1.57
C GLN A 111 26.09 -8.74 -1.33
N LEU A 112 25.47 -9.11 -0.21
CA LEU A 112 24.17 -8.56 0.16
C LEU A 112 24.26 -7.08 0.54
N HIS A 113 25.33 -6.69 1.26
CA HIS A 113 25.60 -5.29 1.58
C HIS A 113 25.79 -4.45 0.29
N GLU A 114 26.60 -4.93 -0.64
CA GLU A 114 26.85 -4.28 -1.94
C GLU A 114 25.55 -4.10 -2.74
N ASP A 115 24.74 -5.13 -2.83
CA ASP A 115 23.47 -5.10 -3.57
C ASP A 115 22.44 -4.11 -2.98
N ILE A 116 22.37 -4.04 -1.66
CA ILE A 116 21.49 -3.11 -0.96
C ILE A 116 22.01 -1.68 -1.12
N GLU A 117 23.31 -1.47 -0.85
CA GLU A 117 23.95 -0.16 -0.93
C GLU A 117 23.86 0.46 -2.32
N TYR A 118 23.98 -0.37 -3.37
CA TYR A 118 23.86 0.10 -4.73
C TYR A 118 22.53 0.80 -4.99
N ILE A 119 21.42 0.20 -4.60
CA ILE A 119 20.08 0.82 -4.77
C ILE A 119 19.93 2.06 -3.87
N GLU A 120 20.48 2.06 -2.66
CA GLU A 120 20.51 3.25 -1.80
C GLU A 120 21.24 4.42 -2.48
N LYS A 121 22.42 4.19 -3.06
CA LYS A 121 23.19 5.19 -3.82
C LYS A 121 22.48 5.66 -5.09
N GLN A 122 21.79 4.77 -5.79
CA GLN A 122 20.98 5.18 -6.94
C GLN A 122 19.79 6.06 -6.49
N CYS A 123 19.11 5.74 -5.42
CA CYS A 123 18.07 6.60 -4.85
C CYS A 123 18.63 7.99 -4.54
N GLU A 124 19.75 8.08 -3.82
CA GLU A 124 20.40 9.35 -3.48
C GLU A 124 20.77 10.16 -4.72
N LYS A 125 21.42 9.51 -5.71
CA LYS A 125 21.81 10.13 -7.00
C LYS A 125 20.61 10.77 -7.72
N HIS A 126 19.43 10.18 -7.59
CA HIS A 126 18.20 10.68 -8.20
C HIS A 126 17.34 11.52 -7.24
N GLY A 127 17.88 11.94 -6.09
CA GLY A 127 17.19 12.79 -5.11
C GLY A 127 16.05 12.10 -4.37
N ILE A 128 16.04 10.77 -4.33
CA ILE A 128 15.10 9.96 -3.56
C ILE A 128 15.74 9.64 -2.21
N PRO A 129 15.05 9.82 -1.08
CA PRO A 129 15.57 9.45 0.24
C PRO A 129 15.97 7.97 0.29
N LYS A 130 16.94 7.66 1.17
CA LYS A 130 17.32 6.27 1.44
C LYS A 130 16.09 5.42 1.75
N PRO A 131 15.89 4.26 1.07
CA PRO A 131 14.78 3.37 1.35
C PRO A 131 14.77 2.87 2.81
N VAL A 132 13.60 2.88 3.42
CA VAL A 132 13.38 2.32 4.76
C VAL A 132 12.69 0.97 4.72
N SER A 133 12.19 0.58 3.55
CA SER A 133 11.52 -0.69 3.30
C SER A 133 12.30 -1.56 2.31
N PHE A 134 12.31 -2.85 2.57
CA PHE A 134 12.99 -3.87 1.77
C PHE A 134 12.02 -4.97 1.31
N CYS A 135 12.29 -5.58 0.17
CA CYS A 135 11.63 -6.81 -0.24
C CYS A 135 12.66 -7.90 -0.51
N TYR A 136 12.44 -9.07 0.06
CA TYR A 136 13.33 -10.22 -0.15
C TYR A 136 13.13 -10.81 -1.55
N PRO A 137 14.18 -10.81 -2.43
CA PRO A 137 14.11 -11.49 -3.72
C PRO A 137 13.72 -12.97 -3.57
N ALA A 138 12.81 -13.42 -4.44
CA ALA A 138 12.24 -14.77 -4.40
C ALA A 138 11.64 -15.15 -3.03
N HIS A 139 11.23 -14.18 -2.22
CA HIS A 139 10.67 -14.35 -0.85
C HIS A 139 11.60 -15.07 0.13
N GLN A 140 12.86 -15.31 -0.21
CA GLN A 140 13.78 -16.06 0.61
C GLN A 140 14.33 -15.19 1.74
N THR A 141 14.20 -15.62 2.97
CA THR A 141 14.70 -14.93 4.17
C THR A 141 15.81 -15.73 4.85
N THR A 142 16.74 -15.03 5.52
CA THR A 142 17.76 -15.64 6.40
C THR A 142 17.99 -14.75 7.61
N ASN A 143 18.40 -15.32 8.75
CA ASN A 143 18.78 -14.55 9.93
C ASN A 143 19.91 -13.56 9.63
N ARG A 144 20.84 -13.92 8.74
CA ARG A 144 21.90 -13.03 8.26
C ARG A 144 21.31 -11.79 7.57
N ALA A 145 20.40 -11.99 6.62
CA ALA A 145 19.78 -10.87 5.90
C ALA A 145 18.98 -9.95 6.85
N VAL A 146 18.27 -10.50 7.83
CA VAL A 146 17.59 -9.70 8.85
C VAL A 146 18.58 -8.83 9.64
N ARG A 147 19.74 -9.39 10.06
CA ARG A 147 20.78 -8.61 10.75
C ARG A 147 21.36 -7.49 9.86
N VAL A 148 21.63 -7.80 8.58
CA VAL A 148 22.09 -6.79 7.61
C VAL A 148 21.10 -5.65 7.46
N LEU A 149 19.82 -5.96 7.27
CA LEU A 149 18.77 -4.94 7.16
C LEU A 149 18.67 -4.09 8.41
N LYS A 150 18.71 -4.72 9.58
CA LYS A 150 18.67 -4.02 10.88
C LYS A 150 19.87 -3.09 11.06
N SER A 151 21.09 -3.52 10.76
CA SER A 151 22.31 -2.71 10.87
C SER A 151 22.30 -1.53 9.89
N ARG A 152 21.62 -1.64 8.75
CA ARG A 152 21.46 -0.57 7.75
C ARG A 152 20.26 0.37 8.04
N GLY A 153 19.49 0.13 9.11
CA GLY A 153 18.39 0.98 9.53
C GLY A 153 17.07 0.77 8.76
N TYR A 154 16.91 -0.37 8.09
CA TYR A 154 15.62 -0.73 7.49
C TYR A 154 14.57 -0.94 8.58
N GLN A 155 13.37 -0.44 8.32
CA GLN A 155 12.27 -0.46 9.26
C GLN A 155 11.29 -1.59 8.98
N PHE A 156 11.10 -1.91 7.71
CA PHE A 156 10.15 -2.91 7.24
C PHE A 156 10.79 -3.78 6.17
N ALA A 157 10.48 -5.08 6.16
CA ALA A 157 10.89 -5.95 5.06
C ALA A 157 9.82 -6.99 4.76
N ARG A 158 9.33 -7.00 3.49
CA ARG A 158 8.33 -7.95 3.03
C ARG A 158 8.97 -9.27 2.61
N ALA A 159 8.49 -10.32 3.21
CA ALA A 159 8.78 -11.72 2.88
C ALA A 159 7.63 -12.36 2.08
N GLY A 160 7.69 -13.66 1.87
CA GLY A 160 6.60 -14.46 1.34
C GLY A 160 5.53 -14.78 2.40
N GLY A 161 4.55 -15.59 2.02
CA GLY A 161 3.51 -16.05 2.93
C GLY A 161 2.11 -16.02 2.33
N SER A 162 1.11 -16.23 3.19
CA SER A 162 -0.31 -16.22 2.80
C SER A 162 -1.23 -15.74 3.91
N ARG A 163 -0.73 -14.88 4.82
CA ARG A 163 -1.47 -14.37 5.98
C ARG A 163 -1.31 -12.86 6.14
N ALA A 164 -2.18 -12.24 6.92
CA ALA A 164 -2.00 -10.85 7.33
C ALA A 164 -0.83 -10.71 8.33
N TYR A 165 -0.21 -9.55 8.33
CA TYR A 165 0.79 -9.11 9.30
C TYR A 165 0.11 -8.69 10.62
N ASP A 166 0.65 -9.14 11.74
CA ASP A 166 0.21 -8.78 13.09
C ASP A 166 1.36 -8.04 13.79
N ALA A 167 1.28 -6.71 13.85
CA ALA A 167 2.34 -5.88 14.43
C ALA A 167 2.64 -6.17 15.91
N LYS A 168 1.75 -6.87 16.62
CA LYS A 168 1.96 -7.28 18.01
C LYS A 168 2.78 -8.56 18.16
N LYS A 169 2.96 -9.31 17.07
CA LYS A 169 3.55 -10.67 17.12
C LYS A 169 4.67 -10.89 16.11
N ASP A 170 4.60 -10.20 14.98
CA ASP A 170 5.48 -10.42 13.84
C ASP A 170 6.67 -9.44 13.87
N ASP A 171 7.84 -9.92 13.41
CA ASP A 171 8.99 -9.07 13.17
C ASP A 171 8.70 -8.16 11.95
N PRO A 172 8.85 -6.82 12.07
CA PRO A 172 8.66 -5.90 10.95
C PRO A 172 9.66 -6.10 9.81
N LEU A 173 10.75 -6.82 10.04
CA LEU A 173 11.68 -7.24 8.99
C LEU A 173 11.35 -8.61 8.37
N LEU A 174 10.21 -9.21 8.71
CA LEU A 174 9.71 -10.49 8.18
C LEU A 174 8.19 -10.43 7.89
N ILE A 175 7.72 -9.34 7.31
CA ILE A 175 6.31 -9.09 7.04
C ILE A 175 5.79 -10.09 6.00
N PRO A 176 4.77 -10.91 6.33
CA PRO A 176 4.18 -11.82 5.35
C PRO A 176 3.33 -11.08 4.33
N GLN A 177 3.31 -11.56 3.10
CA GLN A 177 2.26 -11.18 2.15
C GLN A 177 0.98 -11.97 2.41
N ALA A 178 -0.18 -11.35 2.19
CA ALA A 178 -1.48 -12.01 2.29
C ALA A 178 -2.00 -12.49 0.92
N PHE A 179 -1.50 -11.87 -0.15
CA PHE A 179 -1.88 -12.15 -1.54
C PHE A 179 -0.68 -11.90 -2.46
N ASP A 180 -0.62 -12.71 -3.52
CA ASP A 180 0.34 -12.59 -4.60
C ASP A 180 -0.44 -12.59 -5.93
N GLY A 181 -0.43 -11.46 -6.63
CA GLY A 181 -1.13 -11.24 -7.89
C GLY A 181 -0.45 -12.01 -9.02
N LYS A 182 -1.13 -13.04 -9.54
CA LYS A 182 -0.65 -13.92 -10.62
C LYS A 182 -1.73 -14.08 -11.71
N PRO A 183 -1.40 -14.63 -12.89
CA PRO A 183 -2.36 -14.79 -13.97
C PRO A 183 -3.63 -15.56 -13.58
N LYS A 184 -3.50 -16.55 -12.69
CA LYS A 184 -4.63 -17.38 -12.23
C LYS A 184 -5.32 -16.85 -10.96
N SER A 185 -4.80 -15.77 -10.34
CA SER A 185 -5.42 -15.19 -9.15
C SER A 185 -6.80 -14.63 -9.45
N THR A 186 -7.77 -14.90 -8.58
CA THR A 186 -9.16 -14.50 -8.76
C THR A 186 -9.55 -13.33 -7.86
N LEU A 187 -10.62 -12.62 -8.19
CA LEU A 187 -11.18 -11.58 -7.34
C LEU A 187 -11.63 -12.14 -5.98
N LYS A 188 -12.13 -13.38 -5.94
CA LYS A 188 -12.48 -14.05 -4.68
C LYS A 188 -11.26 -14.21 -3.78
N GLN A 189 -10.15 -14.74 -4.30
CA GLN A 189 -8.91 -14.89 -3.53
C GLN A 189 -8.37 -13.55 -3.04
N PHE A 190 -8.46 -12.50 -3.87
CA PHE A 190 -8.09 -11.14 -3.46
C PHE A 190 -8.96 -10.65 -2.30
N LYS A 191 -10.29 -10.77 -2.39
CA LYS A 191 -11.23 -10.41 -1.32
C LYS A 191 -10.96 -11.20 -0.04
N ASP A 192 -10.71 -12.50 -0.14
CA ASP A 192 -10.37 -13.35 1.02
C ASP A 192 -9.08 -12.88 1.71
N ALA A 193 -8.09 -12.44 0.94
CA ALA A 193 -6.85 -11.87 1.48
C ALA A 193 -7.08 -10.48 2.13
N VAL A 194 -7.86 -9.62 1.48
CA VAL A 194 -8.26 -8.31 2.03
C VAL A 194 -8.98 -8.48 3.37
N ASN A 195 -9.91 -9.42 3.46
CA ASN A 195 -10.68 -9.70 4.68
C ASN A 195 -9.83 -10.22 5.86
N LYS A 196 -8.56 -10.55 5.65
CA LYS A 196 -7.61 -10.84 6.74
C LYS A 196 -7.14 -9.60 7.48
N ALA A 197 -7.35 -8.39 6.90
CA ALA A 197 -7.05 -7.09 7.52
C ALA A 197 -8.12 -6.72 8.56
N LYS A 198 -8.20 -7.45 9.66
CA LYS A 198 -9.12 -7.26 10.77
C LYS A 198 -8.39 -7.38 12.10
N ASP A 199 -8.99 -6.90 13.16
CA ASP A 199 -8.44 -6.97 14.52
C ASP A 199 -7.05 -6.31 14.64
N GLY A 200 -6.84 -5.20 13.92
CA GLY A 200 -5.58 -4.45 13.89
C GLY A 200 -4.49 -5.06 13.00
N LYS A 201 -4.77 -6.18 12.31
CA LYS A 201 -3.84 -6.78 11.35
C LYS A 201 -3.85 -6.06 10.02
N ILE A 202 -2.75 -6.14 9.30
CA ILE A 202 -2.53 -5.50 8.01
C ILE A 202 -2.38 -6.56 6.92
N SER A 203 -3.14 -6.45 5.84
CA SER A 203 -2.98 -7.34 4.68
C SER A 203 -2.08 -6.70 3.63
N VAL A 204 -0.93 -7.32 3.40
CA VAL A 204 0.05 -6.88 2.39
C VAL A 204 -0.20 -7.64 1.09
N MET A 205 -0.44 -6.89 0.02
CA MET A 205 -0.72 -7.40 -1.31
C MET A 205 0.50 -7.20 -2.20
N THR A 206 0.95 -8.26 -2.85
CA THR A 206 2.08 -8.25 -3.77
C THR A 206 1.60 -8.31 -5.20
N PHE A 207 2.19 -7.48 -6.04
CA PHE A 207 2.04 -7.49 -7.48
C PHE A 207 3.41 -7.32 -8.13
N HIS A 208 3.53 -7.82 -9.35
CA HIS A 208 4.63 -7.51 -10.25
C HIS A 208 4.09 -6.57 -11.35
N GLY A 209 4.38 -6.79 -12.62
CA GLY A 209 3.86 -5.93 -13.68
C GLY A 209 2.34 -6.05 -13.92
N VAL A 210 1.73 -4.91 -14.33
CA VAL A 210 0.31 -4.79 -14.68
C VAL A 210 0.17 -4.05 -16.02
N PRO A 211 0.39 -4.71 -17.18
CA PRO A 211 0.84 -6.09 -17.32
C PRO A 211 2.34 -6.27 -17.10
N ASP A 212 2.76 -7.52 -16.85
CA ASP A 212 4.14 -7.97 -16.98
C ASP A 212 4.27 -8.89 -18.20
N ILE A 213 4.78 -8.35 -19.29
CA ILE A 213 4.91 -9.11 -20.54
C ILE A 213 6.17 -9.97 -20.52
N LYS A 214 7.21 -9.48 -19.81
CA LYS A 214 8.51 -10.16 -19.75
C LYS A 214 8.46 -11.39 -18.85
N HIS A 215 7.66 -11.33 -17.77
CA HIS A 215 7.51 -12.38 -16.77
C HIS A 215 6.04 -12.84 -16.67
N PRO A 216 5.53 -13.56 -17.69
CA PRO A 216 4.09 -13.88 -17.78
C PRO A 216 3.58 -14.71 -16.60
N TRP A 217 4.44 -15.40 -15.86
CA TRP A 217 4.06 -16.21 -14.69
C TRP A 217 3.71 -15.39 -13.43
N VAL A 218 4.11 -14.12 -13.36
CA VAL A 218 3.76 -13.16 -12.28
C VAL A 218 2.90 -12.00 -12.78
N ASN A 219 2.47 -12.05 -14.05
CA ASN A 219 1.64 -11.03 -14.66
C ASN A 219 0.27 -10.89 -13.98
N THR A 220 -0.16 -9.65 -13.76
CA THR A 220 -1.55 -9.33 -13.44
C THR A 220 -2.17 -8.56 -14.61
N ALA A 221 -3.25 -9.08 -15.18
CA ALA A 221 -3.94 -8.39 -16.28
C ALA A 221 -4.52 -7.04 -15.80
N PRO A 222 -4.41 -5.94 -16.60
CA PRO A 222 -4.88 -4.61 -16.22
C PRO A 222 -6.34 -4.56 -15.75
N GLU A 223 -7.26 -5.23 -16.43
CA GLU A 223 -8.68 -5.23 -16.05
C GLU A 223 -8.92 -5.98 -14.74
N LYS A 224 -8.16 -7.03 -14.48
CA LYS A 224 -8.19 -7.74 -13.19
C LYS A 224 -7.70 -6.83 -12.07
N PHE A 225 -6.58 -6.14 -12.27
CA PHE A 225 -6.06 -5.18 -11.29
C PHE A 225 -7.04 -4.04 -11.02
N LYS A 226 -7.66 -3.47 -12.07
CA LYS A 226 -8.73 -2.47 -11.90
C LYS A 226 -9.87 -3.00 -11.03
N SER A 227 -10.29 -4.25 -11.22
CA SER A 227 -11.36 -4.85 -10.41
C SER A 227 -10.98 -4.96 -8.93
N TYR A 228 -9.70 -5.25 -8.62
CA TYR A 228 -9.18 -5.29 -7.26
C TYR A 228 -9.18 -3.89 -6.62
N MET A 229 -8.70 -2.89 -7.35
CA MET A 229 -8.66 -1.51 -6.84
C MET A 229 -10.05 -0.92 -6.65
N ASN A 230 -10.98 -1.19 -7.58
CA ASN A 230 -12.39 -0.81 -7.44
C ASN A 230 -13.01 -1.41 -6.16
N TYR A 231 -12.75 -2.69 -5.89
CA TYR A 231 -13.23 -3.33 -4.68
C TYR A 231 -12.69 -2.64 -3.41
N LEU A 232 -11.41 -2.35 -3.33
CA LEU A 232 -10.83 -1.63 -2.18
C LEU A 232 -11.49 -0.27 -1.99
N LYS A 233 -11.69 0.48 -3.07
CA LYS A 233 -12.31 1.82 -3.04
C LYS A 233 -13.76 1.78 -2.54
N GLN A 234 -14.55 0.88 -3.12
CA GLN A 234 -15.97 0.72 -2.75
C GLN A 234 -16.16 0.21 -1.32
N SER A 235 -15.22 -0.60 -0.84
CA SER A 235 -15.29 -1.18 0.50
C SER A 235 -14.70 -0.27 1.60
N GLY A 236 -14.12 0.88 1.26
CA GLY A 236 -13.61 1.86 2.23
C GLY A 236 -12.37 1.43 3.01
N TYR A 237 -11.56 0.50 2.48
CA TYR A 237 -10.29 0.12 3.11
C TYR A 237 -9.29 1.27 3.09
N LYS A 238 -8.52 1.42 4.18
CA LYS A 238 -7.35 2.29 4.21
C LYS A 238 -6.22 1.63 3.44
N VAL A 239 -5.76 2.27 2.35
CA VAL A 239 -4.69 1.74 1.50
C VAL A 239 -3.47 2.64 1.60
N ILE A 240 -2.36 2.11 2.11
CA ILE A 240 -1.14 2.85 2.45
C ILE A 240 0.11 2.21 1.86
N ALA A 241 1.23 2.94 1.90
CA ALA A 241 2.56 2.39 1.67
C ALA A 241 3.08 1.64 2.92
N LEU A 242 4.12 0.83 2.75
CA LEU A 242 4.70 0.05 3.84
C LEU A 242 5.29 0.95 4.93
N ARG A 243 5.96 2.05 4.54
CA ARG A 243 6.51 3.07 5.46
C ARG A 243 5.46 3.73 6.37
N ASP A 244 4.19 3.73 5.95
CA ASP A 244 3.11 4.40 6.68
C ASP A 244 2.47 3.48 7.74
N MET A 245 2.95 2.25 7.87
CA MET A 245 2.51 1.34 8.93
C MET A 245 2.97 1.88 10.28
N LYS A 246 2.10 1.76 11.29
CA LYS A 246 2.47 2.04 12.68
C LYS A 246 3.26 0.84 13.23
N ARG A 247 4.34 1.14 13.93
CA ARG A 247 5.09 0.16 14.73
C ARG A 247 4.39 -0.11 16.05
#